data_dcbc8ddde50aeced810fa44ba4c1feac
#
_entry.id   dcbc8ddde50aeced810fa44ba4c1feac
#
_cell.length_a   1.000
_cell.length_b   1.000
_cell.length_c   1.000
_cell.angle_alpha   90.00
_cell.angle_beta   90.00
_cell.angle_gamma   90.00
#
_symmetry.space_group_name_H-M   'P 1'
#
loop_
_entity.id
_entity.type
_entity.pdbx_description
1 polymer ?
#
loop_
_entity_poly.entity_id
_entity_poly.type
_entity_poly.pdbx_seq_one_letter_code
_entity_poly.pdbx_strand_id
1 'polypeptide(L)'
;MGRIVSKARQVRLDYQQRIGRPVSIQEVADAIGITRAALSNIEHGKTTQVEYETLRKLCEFYGVLVGDLLVYEDRRPLRLAAA
;
A
#
# COMPACT_ATOMS: atom_id res chain seq x y z
N MET A 1 15.49 13.93 -6.95
CA MET A 1 14.29 14.32 -6.20
C MET A 1 13.51 13.07 -5.85
N GLY A 2 13.06 12.97 -4.61
CA GLY A 2 12.40 11.78 -4.13
C GLY A 2 10.91 11.76 -4.40
N ARG A 3 10.29 10.62 -4.17
CA ARG A 3 8.85 10.43 -4.33
C ARG A 3 8.35 9.36 -3.37
N ILE A 4 7.07 9.41 -3.11
CA ILE A 4 6.41 8.34 -2.36
C ILE A 4 5.93 7.30 -3.37
N VAL A 5 6.26 6.04 -3.11
CA VAL A 5 5.91 4.91 -3.98
C VAL A 5 4.98 3.99 -3.22
N SER A 6 3.90 3.57 -3.88
CA SER A 6 2.98 2.60 -3.31
C SER A 6 3.53 1.19 -3.49
N LYS A 7 3.56 0.43 -2.40
CA LYS A 7 3.88 -0.99 -2.40
C LYS A 7 2.64 -1.85 -2.13
N ALA A 8 1.46 -1.24 -2.23
CA ALA A 8 0.22 -1.94 -1.87
C ALA A 8 -0.02 -3.19 -2.72
N ARG A 9 0.37 -3.16 -4.00
CA ARG A 9 0.23 -4.33 -4.86
C ARG A 9 1.11 -5.48 -4.37
N GLN A 10 2.36 -5.18 -4.03
CA GLN A 10 3.28 -6.20 -3.52
C GLN A 10 2.78 -6.76 -2.19
N VAL A 11 2.25 -5.91 -1.33
CA VAL A 11 1.68 -6.34 -0.05
C VAL A 11 0.51 -7.29 -0.28
N ARG A 12 -0.37 -6.99 -1.25
CA ARG A 12 -1.49 -7.88 -1.59
C ARG A 12 -0.99 -9.23 -2.10
N LEU A 13 0.03 -9.23 -2.96
CA LEU A 13 0.61 -10.47 -3.48
C LEU A 13 1.26 -11.30 -2.36
N ASP A 14 1.97 -10.64 -1.44
CA ASP A 14 2.55 -11.32 -0.29
C ASP A 14 1.47 -11.89 0.62
N TYR A 15 0.38 -11.15 0.80
CA TYR A 15 -0.76 -11.61 1.59
C TYR A 15 -1.38 -12.87 1.00
N GLN A 16 -1.56 -12.92 -0.33
CA GLN A 16 -2.04 -14.12 -1.03
C GLN A 16 -1.19 -15.33 -0.69
N GLN A 17 0.11 -15.14 -0.68
CA GLN A 17 1.03 -16.24 -0.38
C GLN A 17 0.87 -16.72 1.05
N ARG A 18 0.70 -15.79 1.99
CA ARG A 18 0.53 -16.15 3.40
C ARG A 18 -0.73 -16.97 3.66
N ILE A 19 -1.84 -16.59 3.00
CA ILE A 19 -3.11 -17.27 3.25
C ILE A 19 -3.37 -18.43 2.28
N GLY A 20 -2.50 -18.61 1.27
CA GLY A 20 -2.56 -19.76 0.37
C GLY A 20 -3.67 -19.72 -0.67
N ARG A 21 -4.18 -18.52 -1.02
CA ARG A 21 -5.17 -18.38 -2.09
C ARG A 21 -5.08 -17.01 -2.75
N PRO A 22 -5.57 -16.88 -4.00
CA PRO A 22 -5.61 -15.59 -4.68
C PRO A 22 -6.50 -14.59 -3.92
N VAL A 23 -6.08 -13.33 -3.91
CA VAL A 23 -6.84 -12.23 -3.32
C VAL A 23 -6.90 -11.10 -4.34
N SER A 24 -8.09 -10.79 -4.83
CA SER A 24 -8.27 -9.77 -5.85
C SER A 24 -8.36 -8.38 -5.23
N ILE A 25 -8.13 -7.36 -6.08
CA ILE A 25 -8.34 -5.97 -5.68
C ILE A 25 -9.79 -5.78 -5.20
N GLN A 26 -10.75 -6.38 -5.91
CA GLN A 26 -12.16 -6.25 -5.55
C GLN A 26 -12.44 -6.80 -4.16
N GLU A 27 -11.86 -7.95 -3.83
CA GLU A 27 -12.05 -8.55 -2.51
C GLU A 27 -11.57 -7.61 -1.39
N VAL A 28 -10.38 -7.03 -1.56
CA VAL A 28 -9.83 -6.11 -0.56
C VAL A 28 -10.67 -4.84 -0.49
N ALA A 29 -11.03 -4.27 -1.64
CA ALA A 29 -11.83 -3.06 -1.70
C ALA A 29 -13.18 -3.25 -0.97
N ASP A 30 -13.84 -4.37 -1.21
CA ASP A 30 -15.10 -4.70 -0.54
C ASP A 30 -14.89 -4.83 0.97
N ALA A 31 -13.82 -5.49 1.38
CA ALA A 31 -13.56 -5.72 2.81
C ALA A 31 -13.31 -4.43 3.57
N ILE A 32 -12.68 -3.44 2.95
CA ILE A 32 -12.36 -2.19 3.64
C ILE A 32 -13.32 -1.05 3.28
N GLY A 33 -14.29 -1.32 2.41
CA GLY A 33 -15.35 -0.36 2.13
C GLY A 33 -14.96 0.79 1.21
N ILE A 34 -14.09 0.53 0.24
CA ILE A 34 -13.75 1.51 -0.81
C ILE A 34 -14.08 0.92 -2.17
N THR A 35 -14.04 1.77 -3.21
CA THR A 35 -14.29 1.29 -4.57
C THR A 35 -13.08 0.54 -5.11
N ARG A 36 -13.32 -0.38 -6.04
CA ARG A 36 -12.24 -1.06 -6.74
C ARG A 36 -11.32 -0.06 -7.43
N ALA A 37 -11.89 0.96 -8.06
CA ALA A 37 -11.11 1.98 -8.74
C ALA A 37 -10.19 2.73 -7.78
N ALA A 38 -10.68 3.05 -6.58
CA ALA A 38 -9.87 3.74 -5.59
C ALA A 38 -8.67 2.89 -5.17
N LEU A 39 -8.88 1.61 -4.89
CA LEU A 39 -7.79 0.73 -4.51
C LEU A 39 -6.82 0.49 -5.67
N SER A 40 -7.35 0.31 -6.88
CA SER A 40 -6.51 0.17 -8.07
C SER A 40 -5.60 1.39 -8.26
N ASN A 41 -6.13 2.58 -8.08
CA ASN A 41 -5.33 3.81 -8.18
C ASN A 41 -4.24 3.85 -7.11
N ILE A 42 -4.54 3.41 -5.90
CA ILE A 42 -3.53 3.33 -4.84
C ILE A 42 -2.43 2.34 -5.23
N GLU A 43 -2.80 1.17 -5.72
CA GLU A 43 -1.81 0.14 -6.09
C GLU A 43 -0.92 0.57 -7.26
N HIS A 44 -1.47 1.33 -8.19
CA HIS A 44 -0.72 1.76 -9.37
C HIS A 44 -0.03 3.12 -9.17
N GLY A 45 -0.13 3.70 -7.98
CA GLY A 45 0.51 4.98 -7.70
C GLY A 45 -0.08 6.15 -8.46
N LYS A 46 -1.34 6.06 -8.85
CA LYS A 46 -2.02 7.11 -9.62
C LYS A 46 -2.73 8.13 -8.76
N THR A 47 -2.76 7.93 -7.45
CA THR A 47 -3.37 8.88 -6.54
C THR A 47 -2.34 9.77 -5.92
N THR A 48 -2.71 11.03 -5.66
CA THR A 48 -1.85 11.98 -4.97
C THR A 48 -2.21 12.13 -3.50
N GLN A 49 -3.32 11.54 -3.09
CA GLN A 49 -3.82 11.62 -1.71
C GLN A 49 -4.40 10.28 -1.30
N VAL A 50 -4.14 9.88 -0.07
CA VAL A 50 -4.77 8.70 0.53
C VAL A 50 -5.21 9.10 1.93
N GLU A 51 -6.47 8.81 2.26
CA GLU A 51 -6.99 9.12 3.58
C GLU A 51 -6.32 8.23 4.62
N TYR A 52 -6.07 8.79 5.81
CA TYR A 52 -5.52 8.02 6.93
C TYR A 52 -6.40 6.83 7.26
N GLU A 53 -7.71 6.99 7.17
CA GLU A 53 -8.65 5.90 7.47
C GLU A 53 -8.49 4.74 6.50
N THR A 54 -8.28 5.04 5.22
CA THR A 54 -8.03 4.01 4.21
C THR A 54 -6.72 3.27 4.50
N LEU A 55 -5.66 4.02 4.87
CA LEU A 55 -4.39 3.41 5.24
C LEU A 55 -4.55 2.53 6.47
N ARG A 56 -5.29 2.99 7.48
CA ARG A 56 -5.52 2.20 8.68
C ARG A 56 -6.21 0.88 8.34
N LYS A 57 -7.22 0.93 7.50
CA LYS A 57 -7.97 -0.27 7.11
C LYS A 57 -7.11 -1.24 6.32
N LEU A 58 -6.26 -0.74 5.42
CA LEU A 58 -5.34 -1.59 4.68
C LEU A 58 -4.33 -2.25 5.60
N CYS A 59 -3.77 -1.48 6.56
CA CYS A 59 -2.86 -2.04 7.53
C CYS A 59 -3.50 -3.16 8.35
N GLU A 60 -4.73 -2.94 8.78
CA GLU A 60 -5.45 -3.95 9.57
C GLU A 60 -5.79 -5.18 8.73
N PHE A 61 -6.21 -4.96 7.49
CA PHE A 61 -6.57 -6.07 6.61
C PHE A 61 -5.37 -6.98 6.34
N TYR A 62 -4.24 -6.39 5.99
CA TYR A 62 -3.04 -7.14 5.62
C TYR A 62 -2.17 -7.51 6.83
N GLY A 63 -2.37 -6.87 7.97
CA GLY A 63 -1.51 -7.08 9.13
C GLY A 63 -0.11 -6.49 8.93
N VAL A 64 -0.03 -5.31 8.34
CA VAL A 64 1.25 -4.65 8.04
C VAL A 64 1.26 -3.23 8.59
N LEU A 65 2.43 -2.60 8.55
CA LEU A 65 2.61 -1.21 8.95
C LEU A 65 2.46 -0.28 7.74
N VAL A 66 2.18 0.99 7.99
CA VAL A 66 2.09 2.00 6.93
C VAL A 66 3.36 2.02 6.09
N GLY A 67 4.52 1.88 6.70
CA GLY A 67 5.80 1.86 6.00
C GLY A 67 5.97 0.69 5.06
N ASP A 68 5.14 -0.35 5.18
CA ASP A 68 5.12 -1.45 4.22
C ASP A 68 4.30 -1.11 2.99
N LEU A 69 3.36 -0.17 3.13
CA LEU A 69 2.45 0.21 2.04
C LEU A 69 2.98 1.38 1.23
N LEU A 70 3.59 2.36 1.88
CA LEU A 70 4.07 3.58 1.24
C LEU A 70 5.53 3.77 1.63
N VAL A 71 6.38 3.97 0.62
CA VAL A 71 7.83 4.07 0.81
C VAL A 71 8.33 5.31 0.10
N TYR A 72 9.22 6.05 0.75
CA TYR A 72 9.93 7.15 0.12
C TYR A 72 11.14 6.60 -0.63
N GLU A 73 11.25 6.96 -1.90
CA GLU A 73 12.39 6.56 -2.73
C GLU A 73 13.07 7.79 -3.31
N ASP A 74 14.40 7.78 -3.30
CA ASP A 74 15.22 8.81 -3.93
C ASP A 74 16.35 8.13 -4.67
N ARG A 75 16.81 8.77 -5.73
CA ARG A 75 17.98 8.26 -6.48
C ARG A 75 19.24 8.27 -5.63
N ARG A 76 19.34 9.22 -4.69
CA ARG A 76 20.48 9.34 -3.80
C ARG A 76 20.18 8.56 -2.53
N PRO A 77 21.22 7.88 -1.99
CA PRO A 77 21.02 7.25 -0.68
C PRO A 77 20.55 8.29 0.32
N LEU A 78 19.53 7.94 1.08
CA LEU A 78 19.12 8.80 2.17
C LEU A 78 20.25 8.85 3.18
N ARG A 79 20.69 10.04 3.51
CA ARG A 79 21.48 10.22 4.69
C ARG A 79 20.52 10.12 5.84
N LEU A 80 20.51 8.97 6.44
CA LEU A 80 19.98 8.91 7.78
C LEU A 80 20.70 9.99 8.54
N ALA A 81 19.91 10.89 9.09
CA ALA A 81 20.42 11.97 9.86
C ALA A 81 21.62 11.46 10.60
N ALA A 82 22.75 11.90 10.13
CA ALA A 82 23.94 11.70 10.88
C ALA A 82 23.69 12.41 12.17
N ALA A 83 22.85 11.92 12.82
CA ALA A 83 22.54 12.56 14.05
C ALA A 83 23.78 13.10 14.56
#